data_57f0e19fc60a40d60f9864d6808678e0
#
_entry.id   57f0e19fc60a40d60f9864d6808678e0
#
_cell.length_a   1.000
_cell.length_b   1.000
_cell.length_c   1.000
_cell.angle_alpha   90.00
_cell.angle_beta   90.00
_cell.angle_gamma   90.00
#
_symmetry.space_group_name_H-M   'P 1'
#
loop_
_entity.id
_entity.type
_entity.pdbx_description
1 polymer ?
#
loop_
_entity_poly.entity_id
_entity_poly.type
_entity_poly.pdbx_seq_one_letter_code
_entity_poly.pdbx_strand_id
1 'polypeptide(L)'
;MLVARRKPELVDQDSFALGEGAPAKLDGGEFGAIVAQWQALEQRMLGVKASLPADQQDAYYQLIEYPIAAVSNLYQLYYVAAWNKRLAARNDARANYFADMVETTFERDKALTQRYHAINGGKWDGMMNQVHMSYVIWNDPTQQSMPSISRIGGDTPPDRIARSIAFAPPAPQTPGVLSLEAPMYSRVIANKGLQWTSIPALGRTQGALVALPQGQPATTAEDRVAVEYDVVVTTPGPATLGLYLAPTLETSNRGPLRLGVSIDDGPVTTVNWELHPTGGAQNTPAEKAWATAVRDNAVFVSAQMGAVAKGRHTIKVFRIDDNIVLEKLVLSTVPVPASYLGPAPTR
;
A
#
# COMPACT_ATOMS: atom_id res chain seq x y z
N MET A 1 -2.01 11.16 -8.26
CA MET A 1 -1.87 9.69 -8.17
C MET A 1 -1.01 9.39 -6.95
N LEU A 2 -1.50 8.63 -6.02
CA LEU A 2 -0.77 8.32 -4.80
C LEU A 2 -0.14 6.95 -4.97
N VAL A 3 1.15 6.95 -4.97
CA VAL A 3 1.96 5.73 -4.93
C VAL A 3 1.93 5.24 -3.50
N ALA A 4 1.75 3.96 -3.29
CA ALA A 4 1.61 3.24 -2.04
C ALA A 4 1.96 4.04 -0.77
N ARG A 5 0.98 4.22 0.13
CA ARG A 5 1.12 5.05 1.34
C ARG A 5 1.65 4.27 2.54
N ARG A 6 2.59 3.39 2.31
CA ARG A 6 3.35 2.81 3.41
C ARG A 6 4.34 3.85 3.91
N LYS A 7 4.58 3.90 5.21
CA LYS A 7 5.62 4.77 5.77
C LYS A 7 6.97 4.38 5.17
N PRO A 8 7.66 5.30 4.48
CA PRO A 8 8.92 4.96 3.79
C PRO A 8 9.94 4.32 4.71
N GLU A 9 10.09 4.81 5.92
CA GLU A 9 11.05 4.31 6.92
C GLU A 9 10.79 2.85 7.35
N LEU A 10 9.58 2.34 7.16
CA LEU A 10 9.18 0.97 7.51
C LEU A 10 9.07 0.04 6.29
N VAL A 11 9.50 0.49 5.11
CA VAL A 11 9.59 -0.35 3.91
C VAL A 11 10.79 -1.28 4.04
N ASP A 12 10.59 -2.54 3.69
CA ASP A 12 11.61 -3.58 3.62
C ASP A 12 11.44 -4.45 2.36
N GLN A 13 12.32 -5.43 2.19
CA GLN A 13 12.29 -6.34 1.03
C GLN A 13 11.06 -7.27 1.00
N ASP A 14 10.32 -7.38 2.07
CA ASP A 14 9.11 -8.22 2.17
C ASP A 14 7.81 -7.39 2.14
N SER A 15 7.91 -6.07 1.97
CA SER A 15 6.78 -5.14 2.05
C SER A 15 5.75 -5.32 0.96
N PHE A 16 6.16 -5.76 -0.23
CA PHE A 16 5.29 -5.93 -1.38
C PHE A 16 5.59 -7.25 -2.10
N ALA A 17 4.58 -7.81 -2.75
CA ALA A 17 4.74 -9.06 -3.46
C ALA A 17 5.53 -8.87 -4.78
N LEU A 18 6.52 -9.76 -5.00
CA LEU A 18 7.09 -9.99 -6.32
C LEU A 18 6.22 -10.96 -7.10
N GLY A 19 6.15 -10.82 -8.42
CA GLY A 19 5.44 -11.74 -9.29
C GLY A 19 6.11 -13.13 -9.38
N GLU A 20 5.36 -14.11 -9.83
CA GLU A 20 5.82 -15.50 -9.93
C GLU A 20 6.70 -15.78 -11.15
N GLY A 21 6.78 -14.92 -12.14
CA GLY A 21 7.58 -14.95 -13.36
C GLY A 21 8.21 -16.28 -13.78
N ALA A 22 8.27 -16.56 -15.07
CA ALA A 22 9.02 -17.71 -15.59
C ALA A 22 10.52 -17.55 -15.31
N PRO A 23 11.31 -18.64 -15.22
CA PRO A 23 12.77 -18.55 -14.98
C PRO A 23 13.52 -17.62 -15.94
N ALA A 24 13.04 -17.53 -17.19
CA ALA A 24 13.62 -16.67 -18.22
C ALA A 24 13.21 -15.20 -18.12
N LYS A 25 12.14 -14.86 -17.37
CA LYS A 25 11.57 -13.52 -17.28
C LYS A 25 11.10 -13.25 -15.87
N LEU A 26 11.74 -12.32 -15.18
CA LEU A 26 11.37 -11.93 -13.83
C LEU A 26 10.14 -10.99 -13.90
N ASP A 27 9.12 -11.30 -13.11
CA ASP A 27 7.95 -10.47 -12.99
C ASP A 27 8.05 -9.65 -11.69
N GLY A 28 8.11 -8.33 -11.84
CA GLY A 28 8.20 -7.40 -10.69
C GLY A 28 7.00 -7.44 -9.75
N GLY A 29 5.86 -7.95 -10.21
CA GLY A 29 4.63 -8.01 -9.44
C GLY A 29 4.16 -6.64 -8.94
N GLU A 30 3.53 -6.63 -7.78
CA GLU A 30 3.10 -5.40 -7.10
C GLU A 30 4.28 -4.47 -6.79
N PHE A 31 5.38 -5.03 -6.30
CA PHE A 31 6.57 -4.24 -5.96
C PHE A 31 7.16 -3.54 -7.20
N GLY A 32 7.32 -4.28 -8.30
CA GLY A 32 7.79 -3.70 -9.56
C GLY A 32 6.89 -2.60 -10.10
N ALA A 33 5.56 -2.76 -9.97
CA ALA A 33 4.60 -1.75 -10.39
C ALA A 33 4.71 -0.45 -9.55
N ILE A 34 4.96 -0.57 -8.24
CA ILE A 34 5.18 0.57 -7.36
C ILE A 34 6.48 1.29 -7.71
N VAL A 35 7.58 0.55 -7.90
CA VAL A 35 8.86 1.12 -8.30
C VAL A 35 8.75 1.85 -9.64
N ALA A 36 8.07 1.26 -10.62
CA ALA A 36 7.86 1.90 -11.91
C ALA A 36 7.09 3.22 -11.81
N GLN A 37 6.11 3.33 -10.89
CA GLN A 37 5.39 4.59 -10.64
C GLN A 37 6.31 5.66 -10.04
N TRP A 38 7.17 5.30 -9.09
CA TRP A 38 8.15 6.22 -8.51
C TRP A 38 9.16 6.69 -9.55
N GLN A 39 9.67 5.76 -10.37
CA GLN A 39 10.58 6.10 -11.47
C GLN A 39 9.94 7.04 -12.50
N ALA A 40 8.67 6.79 -12.87
CA ALA A 40 7.94 7.68 -13.76
C ALA A 40 7.75 9.08 -13.17
N LEU A 41 7.49 9.20 -11.84
CA LEU A 41 7.41 10.47 -11.16
C LEU A 41 8.78 11.18 -11.15
N GLU A 42 9.86 10.44 -10.90
CA GLU A 42 11.22 10.96 -10.93
C GLU A 42 11.59 11.50 -12.32
N GLN A 43 11.25 10.79 -13.39
CA GLN A 43 11.47 11.28 -14.76
C GLN A 43 10.70 12.57 -15.06
N ARG A 44 9.45 12.66 -14.63
CA ARG A 44 8.66 13.90 -14.76
C ARG A 44 9.29 15.06 -13.98
N MET A 45 9.74 14.81 -12.76
CA MET A 45 10.44 15.77 -11.91
C MET A 45 11.70 16.31 -12.60
N LEU A 46 12.52 15.43 -13.18
CA LEU A 46 13.74 15.80 -13.93
C LEU A 46 13.41 16.63 -15.18
N GLY A 47 12.31 16.29 -15.86
CA GLY A 47 11.82 17.08 -17.00
C GLY A 47 11.46 18.53 -16.61
N VAL A 48 10.77 18.72 -15.48
CA VAL A 48 10.47 20.05 -14.94
C VAL A 48 11.76 20.78 -14.57
N LYS A 49 12.66 20.10 -13.84
CA LYS A 49 13.95 20.69 -13.44
C LYS A 49 14.73 21.25 -14.60
N ALA A 50 14.76 20.57 -15.73
CA ALA A 50 15.51 20.98 -16.92
C ALA A 50 15.03 22.33 -17.50
N SER A 51 13.80 22.76 -17.20
CA SER A 51 13.24 24.03 -17.64
C SER A 51 13.42 25.20 -16.64
N LEU A 52 13.95 24.93 -15.45
CA LEU A 52 14.07 25.93 -14.40
C LEU A 52 15.36 26.76 -14.53
N PRO A 53 15.31 28.06 -14.24
CA PRO A 53 16.48 28.92 -14.14
C PRO A 53 17.48 28.42 -13.07
N ALA A 54 18.74 28.77 -13.25
CA ALA A 54 19.84 28.32 -12.37
C ALA A 54 19.63 28.75 -10.90
N ASP A 55 19.10 29.93 -10.67
CA ASP A 55 18.83 30.50 -9.34
C ASP A 55 17.67 29.79 -8.59
N GLN A 56 16.88 28.99 -9.29
CA GLN A 56 15.78 28.20 -8.71
C GLN A 56 16.15 26.72 -8.45
N GLN A 57 17.30 26.27 -8.96
CA GLN A 57 17.66 24.84 -8.92
C GLN A 57 17.83 24.31 -7.49
N ASP A 58 18.42 25.07 -6.59
CA ASP A 58 18.63 24.66 -5.19
C ASP A 58 17.30 24.57 -4.43
N ALA A 59 16.42 25.56 -4.62
CA ALA A 59 15.08 25.51 -4.02
C ALA A 59 14.25 24.32 -4.56
N TYR A 60 14.34 24.08 -5.86
CA TYR A 60 13.68 22.94 -6.48
C TYR A 60 14.23 21.60 -5.96
N TYR A 61 15.57 21.51 -5.81
CA TYR A 61 16.19 20.32 -5.23
C TYR A 61 15.66 20.05 -3.82
N GLN A 62 15.66 21.05 -2.97
CA GLN A 62 15.21 20.93 -1.59
C GLN A 62 13.74 20.49 -1.48
N LEU A 63 12.85 21.16 -2.22
CA LEU A 63 11.40 21.05 -2.02
C LEU A 63 10.77 19.95 -2.85
N ILE A 64 11.33 19.58 -3.99
CA ILE A 64 10.73 18.68 -4.98
C ILE A 64 11.64 17.49 -5.32
N GLU A 65 12.88 17.78 -5.75
CA GLU A 65 13.76 16.73 -6.25
C GLU A 65 14.19 15.77 -5.15
N TYR A 66 14.69 16.25 -4.03
CA TYR A 66 15.16 15.41 -2.94
C TYR A 66 14.09 14.46 -2.39
N PRO A 67 12.89 14.92 -1.97
CA PRO A 67 11.86 14.02 -1.45
C PRO A 67 11.40 12.99 -2.47
N ILE A 68 11.30 13.34 -3.76
CA ILE A 68 10.94 12.37 -4.80
C ILE A 68 12.06 11.36 -5.03
N ALA A 69 13.29 11.83 -5.22
CA ALA A 69 14.44 10.97 -5.51
C ALA A 69 14.80 10.05 -4.32
N ALA A 70 14.76 10.57 -3.09
CA ALA A 70 15.02 9.78 -1.89
C ALA A 70 14.02 8.66 -1.69
N VAL A 71 12.72 8.95 -1.79
CA VAL A 71 11.68 7.91 -1.65
C VAL A 71 11.71 6.94 -2.83
N SER A 72 11.88 7.43 -4.06
CA SER A 72 12.07 6.55 -5.24
C SER A 72 13.25 5.60 -5.06
N ASN A 73 14.38 6.11 -4.57
CA ASN A 73 15.57 5.31 -4.30
C ASN A 73 15.34 4.27 -3.20
N LEU A 74 14.63 4.62 -2.13
CA LEU A 74 14.28 3.70 -1.05
C LEU A 74 13.46 2.50 -1.55
N TYR A 75 12.43 2.75 -2.35
CA TYR A 75 11.63 1.67 -2.94
C TYR A 75 12.44 0.82 -3.91
N GLN A 76 13.34 1.42 -4.69
CA GLN A 76 14.25 0.68 -5.57
C GLN A 76 15.20 -0.20 -4.76
N LEU A 77 15.79 0.32 -3.68
CA LEU A 77 16.70 -0.42 -2.79
C LEU A 77 16.06 -1.72 -2.28
N TYR A 78 14.88 -1.61 -1.70
CA TYR A 78 14.20 -2.78 -1.14
C TYR A 78 13.63 -3.72 -2.21
N TYR A 79 13.25 -3.20 -3.37
CA TYR A 79 12.88 -4.02 -4.52
C TYR A 79 14.04 -4.90 -5.03
N VAL A 80 15.21 -4.31 -5.20
CA VAL A 80 16.38 -5.09 -5.65
C VAL A 80 16.88 -6.04 -4.56
N ALA A 81 16.74 -5.67 -3.27
CA ALA A 81 17.01 -6.56 -2.14
C ALA A 81 16.02 -7.75 -2.11
N ALA A 82 14.75 -7.54 -2.41
CA ALA A 82 13.75 -8.60 -2.53
C ALA A 82 14.11 -9.61 -3.64
N TRP A 83 14.56 -9.12 -4.79
CA TRP A 83 15.06 -9.97 -5.87
C TRP A 83 16.33 -10.72 -5.50
N ASN A 84 17.28 -10.05 -4.87
CA ASN A 84 18.50 -10.72 -4.37
C ASN A 84 18.15 -11.88 -3.45
N LYS A 85 17.32 -11.64 -2.44
CA LYS A 85 16.86 -12.66 -1.48
C LYS A 85 16.19 -13.84 -2.19
N ARG A 86 15.26 -13.57 -3.12
CA ARG A 86 14.50 -14.60 -3.84
C ARG A 86 15.39 -15.43 -4.76
N LEU A 87 16.26 -14.80 -5.52
CA LEU A 87 17.13 -15.50 -6.48
C LEU A 87 18.22 -16.28 -5.78
N ALA A 88 18.82 -15.75 -4.72
CA ALA A 88 19.78 -16.46 -3.90
C ALA A 88 19.17 -17.72 -3.26
N ALA A 89 17.95 -17.65 -2.75
CA ALA A 89 17.23 -18.82 -2.23
C ALA A 89 16.98 -19.92 -3.28
N ARG A 90 16.97 -19.55 -4.56
CA ARG A 90 16.83 -20.47 -5.72
C ARG A 90 18.17 -20.86 -6.35
N ASN A 91 19.29 -20.46 -5.75
CA ASN A 91 20.64 -20.64 -6.30
C ASN A 91 20.77 -20.11 -7.75
N ASP A 92 20.15 -18.97 -8.04
CA ASP A 92 20.15 -18.32 -9.37
C ASP A 92 21.19 -17.20 -9.39
N ALA A 93 22.20 -17.32 -10.28
CA ALA A 93 23.34 -16.42 -10.38
C ALA A 93 22.97 -14.95 -10.63
N ARG A 94 21.75 -14.66 -11.09
CA ARG A 94 21.24 -13.30 -11.20
C ARG A 94 21.16 -12.58 -9.85
N ALA A 95 21.19 -13.32 -8.73
CA ALA A 95 21.28 -12.75 -7.39
C ALA A 95 22.46 -11.79 -7.24
N ASN A 96 23.61 -12.10 -7.87
CA ASN A 96 24.81 -11.26 -7.78
C ASN A 96 24.61 -9.88 -8.40
N TYR A 97 23.93 -9.79 -9.55
CA TYR A 97 23.57 -8.51 -10.15
C TYR A 97 22.68 -7.66 -9.19
N PHE A 98 21.68 -8.30 -8.58
CA PHE A 98 20.82 -7.58 -7.64
C PHE A 98 21.55 -7.20 -6.36
N ALA A 99 22.57 -7.97 -5.93
CA ALA A 99 23.46 -7.56 -4.83
C ALA A 99 24.21 -6.26 -5.17
N ASP A 100 24.79 -6.16 -6.40
CA ASP A 100 25.45 -4.93 -6.84
C ASP A 100 24.48 -3.74 -6.93
N MET A 101 23.23 -4.00 -7.34
CA MET A 101 22.19 -2.96 -7.37
C MET A 101 21.80 -2.49 -5.97
N VAL A 102 21.78 -3.37 -4.95
CA VAL A 102 21.56 -2.98 -3.56
C VAL A 102 22.66 -2.04 -3.08
N GLU A 103 23.91 -2.38 -3.31
CA GLU A 103 25.06 -1.53 -2.96
C GLU A 103 24.97 -0.16 -3.67
N THR A 104 24.71 -0.15 -4.98
CA THR A 104 24.58 1.08 -5.77
C THR A 104 23.46 1.99 -5.27
N THR A 105 22.28 1.43 -4.98
CA THR A 105 21.14 2.23 -4.51
C THR A 105 21.36 2.71 -3.06
N PHE A 106 22.06 1.95 -2.24
CA PHE A 106 22.44 2.38 -0.89
C PHE A 106 23.38 3.57 -0.92
N GLU A 107 24.43 3.54 -1.77
CA GLU A 107 25.35 4.67 -1.95
C GLU A 107 24.65 5.89 -2.57
N ARG A 108 23.64 5.68 -3.43
CA ARG A 108 22.85 6.78 -3.99
C ARG A 108 22.10 7.57 -2.90
N ASP A 109 21.57 6.92 -1.88
CA ASP A 109 20.90 7.60 -0.75
C ASP A 109 21.85 8.57 -0.06
N LYS A 110 23.06 8.13 0.20
CA LYS A 110 24.12 8.97 0.77
C LYS A 110 24.45 10.16 -0.13
N ALA A 111 24.56 9.95 -1.44
CA ALA A 111 24.86 11.03 -2.39
C ALA A 111 23.71 12.07 -2.44
N LEU A 112 22.46 11.64 -2.39
CA LEU A 112 21.30 12.53 -2.32
C LEU A 112 21.35 13.40 -1.06
N THR A 113 21.62 12.81 0.10
CA THR A 113 21.74 13.51 1.38
C THR A 113 22.90 14.49 1.37
N GLN A 114 24.07 14.09 0.91
CA GLN A 114 25.24 14.96 0.82
C GLN A 114 24.96 16.18 -0.07
N ARG A 115 24.27 16.00 -1.20
CA ARG A 115 23.85 17.09 -2.06
C ARG A 115 22.88 18.02 -1.35
N TYR A 116 21.92 17.48 -0.58
CA TYR A 116 20.98 18.31 0.22
C TYR A 116 21.74 19.22 1.19
N HIS A 117 22.74 18.69 1.86
CA HIS A 117 23.56 19.44 2.80
C HIS A 117 24.41 20.51 2.12
N ALA A 118 24.77 20.33 0.85
CA ALA A 118 25.64 21.26 0.12
C ALA A 118 24.91 22.43 -0.56
N ILE A 119 23.61 22.33 -0.81
CA ILE A 119 22.86 23.39 -1.52
C ILE A 119 22.87 24.72 -0.75
N ASN A 120 22.72 25.83 -1.47
CA ASN A 120 22.77 27.18 -0.90
C ASN A 120 24.01 27.44 -0.03
N GLY A 121 25.17 26.94 -0.44
CA GLY A 121 26.42 27.08 0.31
C GLY A 121 26.43 26.38 1.67
N GLY A 122 25.68 25.29 1.82
CA GLY A 122 25.61 24.52 3.07
C GLY A 122 24.62 25.07 4.10
N LYS A 123 23.72 25.97 3.69
CA LYS A 123 22.71 26.56 4.60
C LYS A 123 21.89 25.50 5.36
N TRP A 124 21.67 24.36 4.75
CA TRP A 124 20.83 23.27 5.26
C TRP A 124 21.66 22.05 5.71
N ASP A 125 22.96 22.25 5.95
CA ASP A 125 23.82 21.17 6.45
C ASP A 125 23.28 20.61 7.77
N GLY A 126 23.30 19.27 7.89
CA GLY A 126 22.78 18.56 9.04
C GLY A 126 21.26 18.34 9.10
N MET A 127 20.47 18.98 8.24
CA MET A 127 19.00 18.85 8.27
C MET A 127 18.50 17.41 7.95
N MET A 128 19.26 16.65 7.16
CA MET A 128 18.92 15.27 6.75
C MET A 128 19.86 14.25 7.39
N ASN A 129 20.28 14.46 8.62
CA ASN A 129 21.17 13.54 9.34
C ASN A 129 20.44 12.33 9.95
N GLN A 130 19.10 12.40 10.06
CA GLN A 130 18.32 11.28 10.56
C GLN A 130 18.49 10.06 9.66
N VAL A 131 18.55 8.89 10.26
CA VAL A 131 18.63 7.61 9.53
C VAL A 131 17.39 7.40 8.68
N HIS A 132 17.57 6.95 7.43
CA HIS A 132 16.48 6.71 6.48
C HIS A 132 16.04 5.25 6.43
N MET A 133 16.87 4.32 6.84
CA MET A 133 16.72 2.88 6.68
C MET A 133 17.02 2.16 7.99
N SER A 134 16.70 0.86 8.03
CA SER A 134 16.97 -0.01 9.16
C SER A 134 16.06 0.17 10.36
N TYR A 135 14.91 0.80 10.16
CA TYR A 135 13.87 0.84 11.18
C TYR A 135 13.22 -0.54 11.32
N VAL A 136 13.36 -1.13 12.50
CA VAL A 136 12.69 -2.38 12.88
C VAL A 136 11.60 -2.15 13.92
N ILE A 137 11.68 -1.01 14.59
CA ILE A 137 10.73 -0.51 15.58
C ILE A 137 10.60 1.01 15.42
N TRP A 138 9.81 1.68 16.24
CA TRP A 138 9.61 3.14 16.21
C TRP A 138 10.80 3.98 16.69
N ASN A 139 11.79 3.35 17.31
CA ASN A 139 13.00 4.06 17.75
C ASN A 139 13.96 4.22 16.58
N ASP A 140 14.58 5.39 16.49
CA ASP A 140 15.60 5.67 15.50
C ASP A 140 16.78 4.71 15.65
N PRO A 141 17.22 4.04 14.59
CA PRO A 141 18.45 3.29 14.62
C PRO A 141 19.65 4.25 14.81
N THR A 142 20.70 3.78 15.46
CA THR A 142 21.89 4.60 15.72
C THR A 142 22.71 4.86 14.46
N GLN A 143 22.53 4.04 13.44
CA GLN A 143 23.21 4.17 12.14
C GLN A 143 22.39 3.52 11.04
N GLN A 144 22.53 4.06 9.84
CA GLN A 144 21.95 3.49 8.64
C GLN A 144 22.68 2.22 8.24
N SER A 145 21.96 1.15 7.97
CA SER A 145 22.51 -0.10 7.48
C SER A 145 21.87 -0.55 6.19
N MET A 146 22.70 -1.07 5.31
CA MET A 146 22.26 -1.66 4.04
C MET A 146 21.46 -2.94 4.30
N PRO A 147 20.39 -3.22 3.52
CA PRO A 147 19.75 -4.52 3.54
C PRO A 147 20.75 -5.64 3.32
N SER A 148 20.57 -6.77 4.01
CA SER A 148 21.45 -7.93 3.85
C SER A 148 21.36 -8.47 2.43
N ILE A 149 22.51 -8.79 1.82
CA ILE A 149 22.63 -9.38 0.51
C ILE A 149 23.25 -10.77 0.58
N SER A 150 22.92 -11.60 -0.42
CA SER A 150 23.53 -12.91 -0.62
C SER A 150 24.17 -12.96 -1.98
N ARG A 151 25.42 -13.45 -2.03
CA ARG A 151 26.14 -13.74 -3.27
C ARG A 151 26.28 -15.25 -3.43
N ILE A 152 26.11 -15.72 -4.65
CA ILE A 152 26.19 -17.16 -4.95
C ILE A 152 27.25 -17.41 -6.02
N GLY A 153 27.68 -18.66 -6.21
CA GLY A 153 28.63 -19.01 -7.26
C GLY A 153 28.04 -18.83 -8.66
N GLY A 154 28.90 -18.47 -9.62
CA GLY A 154 28.56 -18.26 -11.02
C GLY A 154 28.20 -16.82 -11.38
N ASP A 155 28.31 -16.50 -12.66
CA ASP A 155 28.01 -15.18 -13.21
C ASP A 155 26.88 -15.26 -14.23
N THR A 156 26.06 -14.21 -14.26
CA THR A 156 25.09 -14.02 -15.32
C THR A 156 25.39 -12.72 -16.05
N PRO A 157 25.63 -12.74 -17.37
CA PRO A 157 25.92 -11.53 -18.11
C PRO A 157 24.84 -10.46 -17.95
N PRO A 158 25.22 -9.18 -17.75
CA PRO A 158 24.29 -8.09 -17.49
C PRO A 158 23.20 -7.92 -18.56
N ASP A 159 23.52 -8.14 -19.83
CA ASP A 159 22.55 -8.06 -20.92
C ASP A 159 21.48 -9.15 -20.85
N ARG A 160 21.81 -10.33 -20.33
CA ARG A 160 20.85 -11.41 -20.10
C ARG A 160 19.94 -11.09 -18.94
N ILE A 161 20.45 -10.42 -17.92
CA ILE A 161 19.66 -9.96 -16.77
C ILE A 161 18.68 -8.89 -17.22
N ALA A 162 19.14 -7.85 -17.91
CA ALA A 162 18.30 -6.78 -18.43
C ALA A 162 17.13 -7.30 -19.28
N ARG A 163 17.36 -8.34 -20.09
CA ARG A 163 16.31 -9.00 -20.87
C ARG A 163 15.35 -9.86 -20.04
N SER A 164 15.74 -10.29 -18.86
CA SER A 164 14.90 -11.12 -17.99
C SER A 164 13.99 -10.32 -17.06
N ILE A 165 14.33 -9.03 -16.82
CA ILE A 165 13.50 -8.13 -16.00
C ILE A 165 12.39 -7.56 -16.87
N ALA A 166 11.17 -8.02 -16.67
CA ALA A 166 10.01 -7.42 -17.26
C ALA A 166 9.28 -6.62 -16.19
N PHE A 167 9.04 -5.33 -16.44
CA PHE A 167 7.99 -4.63 -15.74
C PHE A 167 6.67 -5.22 -16.24
N ALA A 168 6.03 -6.04 -15.41
CA ALA A 168 4.74 -6.60 -15.78
C ALA A 168 3.71 -5.46 -15.87
N PRO A 169 2.83 -5.49 -16.89
CA PRO A 169 1.57 -4.76 -16.78
C PRO A 169 0.85 -5.21 -15.51
N PRO A 170 -0.04 -4.38 -14.93
CA PRO A 170 -0.81 -4.79 -13.76
C PRO A 170 -1.42 -6.17 -14.02
N ALA A 171 -1.33 -7.06 -13.02
CA ALA A 171 -1.81 -8.42 -13.14
C ALA A 171 -3.21 -8.45 -13.75
N PRO A 172 -3.50 -9.34 -14.72
CA PRO A 172 -4.83 -9.47 -15.25
C PRO A 172 -5.81 -9.76 -14.12
N GLN A 173 -7.04 -9.23 -14.24
CA GLN A 173 -8.07 -9.46 -13.23
C GLN A 173 -8.26 -10.97 -13.03
N THR A 174 -8.20 -11.41 -11.78
CA THR A 174 -8.43 -12.82 -11.45
C THR A 174 -9.93 -13.11 -11.58
N PRO A 175 -10.37 -14.04 -12.43
CA PRO A 175 -11.78 -14.43 -12.49
C PRO A 175 -12.28 -14.84 -11.10
N GLY A 176 -13.44 -14.34 -10.72
CA GLY A 176 -14.01 -14.57 -9.38
C GLY A 176 -13.55 -13.59 -8.31
N VAL A 177 -12.74 -12.59 -8.67
CA VAL A 177 -12.35 -11.48 -7.79
C VAL A 177 -12.88 -10.16 -8.35
N LEU A 178 -13.71 -9.47 -7.59
CA LEU A 178 -14.20 -8.12 -7.87
C LEU A 178 -13.58 -7.16 -6.86
N SER A 179 -12.78 -6.21 -7.31
CA SER A 179 -12.12 -5.22 -6.49
C SER A 179 -12.63 -3.82 -6.81
N LEU A 180 -13.08 -3.09 -5.80
CA LEU A 180 -13.70 -1.78 -5.92
C LEU A 180 -12.99 -0.80 -4.99
N GLU A 181 -12.50 0.31 -5.52
CA GLU A 181 -12.09 1.42 -4.67
C GLU A 181 -13.32 2.03 -3.99
N ALA A 182 -13.25 2.36 -2.72
CA ALA A 182 -14.40 2.85 -1.99
C ALA A 182 -15.10 4.06 -2.65
N PRO A 183 -14.38 5.03 -3.25
CA PRO A 183 -15.03 6.13 -3.99
C PRO A 183 -15.76 5.73 -5.28
N MET A 184 -15.67 4.49 -5.72
CA MET A 184 -16.34 4.00 -6.95
C MET A 184 -17.75 3.47 -6.68
N TYR A 185 -18.45 4.03 -5.72
CA TYR A 185 -19.82 3.64 -5.38
C TYR A 185 -20.82 4.01 -6.47
N SER A 186 -21.94 3.27 -6.52
CA SER A 186 -23.08 3.56 -7.39
C SER A 186 -24.04 4.56 -6.76
N ARG A 187 -24.28 4.44 -5.44
CA ARG A 187 -25.22 5.28 -4.69
C ARG A 187 -24.77 5.51 -3.26
N VAL A 188 -25.11 6.69 -2.72
CA VAL A 188 -25.04 7.00 -1.30
C VAL A 188 -26.47 7.16 -0.77
N ILE A 189 -26.77 6.47 0.32
CA ILE A 189 -28.02 6.59 1.05
C ILE A 189 -27.73 7.39 2.32
N ALA A 190 -28.21 8.63 2.32
CA ALA A 190 -28.09 9.52 3.48
C ALA A 190 -29.32 9.37 4.38
N ASN A 191 -29.10 9.38 5.70
CA ASN A 191 -30.16 9.40 6.70
C ASN A 191 -29.65 9.97 8.01
N LYS A 192 -30.54 10.42 8.89
CA LYS A 192 -30.23 11.00 10.21
C LYS A 192 -29.19 12.14 10.18
N GLY A 193 -29.14 12.88 9.09
CA GLY A 193 -28.13 13.92 8.89
C GLY A 193 -26.72 13.41 8.58
N LEU A 194 -26.56 12.11 8.33
CA LEU A 194 -25.31 11.42 8.01
C LEU A 194 -25.27 10.97 6.56
N GLN A 195 -24.09 11.08 5.95
CA GLN A 195 -23.87 10.50 4.63
C GLN A 195 -22.40 10.09 4.46
N TRP A 196 -22.16 9.07 3.64
CA TRP A 196 -20.82 8.72 3.20
C TRP A 196 -20.30 9.76 2.21
N THR A 197 -19.10 10.27 2.47
CA THR A 197 -18.45 11.31 1.68
C THR A 197 -17.08 10.85 1.23
N SER A 198 -16.78 11.05 -0.05
CA SER A 198 -15.45 10.73 -0.61
C SER A 198 -14.43 11.77 -0.19
N ILE A 199 -13.29 11.30 0.33
CA ILE A 199 -12.13 12.12 0.63
C ILE A 199 -11.01 11.73 -0.33
N PRO A 200 -10.73 12.59 -1.33
CA PRO A 200 -9.65 12.34 -2.29
C PRO A 200 -8.31 12.22 -1.55
N ALA A 201 -7.47 11.38 -2.06
CA ALA A 201 -6.12 11.21 -1.56
C ALA A 201 -5.98 10.67 -0.10
N LEU A 202 -7.07 10.26 0.54
CA LEU A 202 -7.03 9.48 1.77
C LEU A 202 -6.90 7.98 1.44
N GLY A 203 -6.31 7.18 2.33
CA GLY A 203 -6.12 5.74 2.10
C GLY A 203 -4.93 5.42 1.21
N ARG A 204 -4.82 4.16 0.79
CA ARG A 204 -3.62 3.61 0.13
C ARG A 204 -3.65 3.69 -1.38
N THR A 205 -4.82 3.85 -1.99
CA THR A 205 -4.98 3.81 -3.46
C THR A 205 -5.68 5.06 -4.01
N GLN A 206 -6.99 5.07 -4.21
CA GLN A 206 -7.68 6.14 -4.96
C GLN A 206 -8.54 7.08 -4.09
N GLY A 207 -8.36 7.07 -2.80
CA GLY A 207 -9.17 7.80 -1.84
C GLY A 207 -9.97 6.87 -0.93
N ALA A 208 -10.74 7.45 -0.04
CA ALA A 208 -11.54 6.70 0.93
C ALA A 208 -12.91 7.34 1.14
N LEU A 209 -13.81 6.61 1.80
CA LEU A 209 -15.11 7.09 2.24
C LEU A 209 -15.14 7.22 3.75
N VAL A 210 -15.72 8.31 4.23
CA VAL A 210 -16.00 8.58 5.65
C VAL A 210 -17.44 9.03 5.77
N ALA A 211 -18.14 8.55 6.78
CA ALA A 211 -19.48 9.07 7.10
C ALA A 211 -19.36 10.39 7.86
N LEU A 212 -20.01 11.43 7.36
CA LEU A 212 -19.99 12.78 7.93
C LEU A 212 -21.41 13.25 8.31
N PRO A 213 -21.50 14.14 9.32
CA PRO A 213 -20.45 14.62 10.22
C PRO A 213 -19.96 13.54 11.18
N GLN A 214 -18.72 13.67 11.63
CA GLN A 214 -18.16 12.80 12.67
C GLN A 214 -18.65 13.22 14.08
N GLY A 215 -18.38 12.36 15.08
CA GLY A 215 -18.83 12.60 16.47
C GLY A 215 -20.28 12.21 16.72
N GLN A 216 -20.91 11.49 15.79
CA GLN A 216 -22.32 11.10 15.90
C GLN A 216 -22.50 9.73 16.55
N PRO A 217 -23.61 9.53 17.27
CA PRO A 217 -23.95 8.23 17.86
C PRO A 217 -23.94 7.08 16.84
N ALA A 218 -23.81 5.86 17.33
CA ALA A 218 -23.95 4.67 16.50
C ALA A 218 -25.33 4.61 15.85
N THR A 219 -25.38 4.08 14.63
CA THR A 219 -26.58 3.76 13.88
C THR A 219 -26.80 2.25 13.81
N THR A 220 -27.93 1.81 13.30
CA THR A 220 -28.21 0.42 12.96
C THR A 220 -28.28 0.27 11.43
N ALA A 221 -28.33 -0.96 10.93
CA ALA A 221 -28.52 -1.20 9.51
C ALA A 221 -29.89 -0.71 9.01
N GLU A 222 -30.92 -0.75 9.88
CA GLU A 222 -32.28 -0.26 9.60
C GLU A 222 -32.31 1.26 9.40
N ASP A 223 -31.39 1.99 9.99
CA ASP A 223 -31.23 3.43 9.77
C ASP A 223 -30.77 3.75 8.35
N ARG A 224 -30.24 2.78 7.63
CA ARG A 224 -29.85 2.87 6.22
C ARG A 224 -28.91 4.04 5.89
N VAL A 225 -27.96 4.35 6.74
CA VAL A 225 -26.84 5.22 6.38
C VAL A 225 -25.83 4.35 5.62
N ALA A 226 -25.92 4.31 4.29
CA ALA A 226 -25.25 3.29 3.50
C ALA A 226 -24.58 3.85 2.25
N VAL A 227 -23.65 3.07 1.72
CA VAL A 227 -23.09 3.21 0.38
C VAL A 227 -23.30 1.90 -0.37
N GLU A 228 -23.65 2.00 -1.65
CA GLU A 228 -24.02 0.85 -2.47
C GLU A 228 -23.17 0.78 -3.74
N TYR A 229 -22.79 -0.46 -4.11
CA TYR A 229 -21.96 -0.77 -5.27
C TYR A 229 -22.67 -1.79 -6.15
N ASP A 230 -23.05 -1.39 -7.35
CA ASP A 230 -23.60 -2.30 -8.34
C ASP A 230 -22.45 -3.04 -9.03
N VAL A 231 -22.49 -4.36 -9.01
CA VAL A 231 -21.43 -5.23 -9.51
C VAL A 231 -21.99 -6.33 -10.42
N VAL A 232 -21.13 -6.91 -11.24
CA VAL A 232 -21.47 -8.08 -12.04
C VAL A 232 -20.59 -9.25 -11.63
N VAL A 233 -21.20 -10.26 -11.00
CA VAL A 233 -20.51 -11.50 -10.63
C VAL A 233 -20.45 -12.40 -11.86
N THR A 234 -19.26 -12.74 -12.32
CA THR A 234 -19.03 -13.64 -13.46
C THR A 234 -18.83 -15.09 -13.06
N THR A 235 -18.24 -15.30 -11.87
CA THR A 235 -17.93 -16.62 -11.30
C THR A 235 -18.77 -16.80 -10.05
N PRO A 236 -19.82 -17.62 -10.08
CA PRO A 236 -20.68 -17.85 -8.92
C PRO A 236 -19.99 -18.77 -7.91
N GLY A 237 -20.41 -18.70 -6.64
CA GLY A 237 -19.92 -19.58 -5.56
C GLY A 237 -20.04 -18.97 -4.18
N PRO A 238 -19.55 -19.68 -3.16
CA PRO A 238 -19.38 -19.11 -1.82
C PRO A 238 -18.48 -17.87 -1.90
N ALA A 239 -18.96 -16.74 -1.39
CA ALA A 239 -18.28 -15.47 -1.51
C ALA A 239 -17.80 -14.92 -0.17
N THR A 240 -16.61 -14.35 -0.18
CA THR A 240 -16.07 -13.55 0.92
C THR A 240 -15.99 -12.10 0.49
N LEU A 241 -16.49 -11.18 1.32
CA LEU A 241 -16.32 -9.75 1.15
C LEU A 241 -15.21 -9.25 2.08
N GLY A 242 -14.08 -8.89 1.52
CA GLY A 242 -12.97 -8.23 2.20
C GLY A 242 -13.12 -6.72 2.16
N LEU A 243 -12.79 -6.06 3.27
CA LEU A 243 -12.81 -4.61 3.42
C LEU A 243 -11.43 -4.13 3.87
N TYR A 244 -10.89 -3.17 3.16
CA TYR A 244 -9.69 -2.44 3.56
C TYR A 244 -10.12 -1.12 4.19
N LEU A 245 -9.67 -0.90 5.40
CA LEU A 245 -10.03 0.24 6.24
C LEU A 245 -8.77 0.97 6.69
N ALA A 246 -8.82 2.28 6.87
CA ALA A 246 -7.74 2.96 7.56
C ALA A 246 -7.69 2.53 9.04
N PRO A 247 -6.51 2.54 9.67
CA PRO A 247 -6.34 2.12 11.06
C PRO A 247 -6.84 3.21 12.04
N THR A 248 -8.15 3.34 12.14
CA THR A 248 -8.79 4.25 13.09
C THR A 248 -9.03 3.56 14.42
N LEU A 249 -9.07 4.34 15.51
CA LEU A 249 -9.30 3.87 16.86
C LEU A 249 -10.75 4.08 17.26
N GLU A 250 -11.25 3.20 18.10
CA GLU A 250 -12.50 3.41 18.83
C GLU A 250 -12.28 4.48 19.92
N THR A 251 -13.05 5.56 19.86
CA THR A 251 -12.90 6.73 20.75
C THR A 251 -14.05 6.91 21.73
N SER A 252 -15.08 6.08 21.62
CA SER A 252 -16.28 6.17 22.47
C SER A 252 -16.30 5.21 23.67
N ASN A 253 -15.29 4.35 23.79
CA ASN A 253 -15.16 3.31 24.82
C ASN A 253 -16.35 2.34 24.86
N ARG A 254 -16.83 1.96 23.67
CA ARG A 254 -18.00 1.06 23.47
C ARG A 254 -17.63 -0.33 22.97
N GLY A 255 -16.35 -0.63 22.88
CA GLY A 255 -15.82 -1.89 22.32
C GLY A 255 -15.46 -1.75 20.84
N PRO A 256 -15.34 -2.87 20.10
CA PRO A 256 -14.85 -2.86 18.71
C PRO A 256 -15.67 -1.96 17.79
N LEU A 257 -15.00 -1.32 16.82
CA LEU A 257 -15.66 -0.61 15.72
C LEU A 257 -16.45 -1.59 14.85
N ARG A 258 -17.66 -1.22 14.45
CA ARG A 258 -18.59 -2.06 13.70
C ARG A 258 -19.03 -1.42 12.39
N LEU A 259 -19.15 -2.26 11.38
CA LEU A 259 -19.68 -1.92 10.06
C LEU A 259 -20.65 -3.02 9.62
N GLY A 260 -21.76 -2.67 8.99
CA GLY A 260 -22.68 -3.66 8.40
C GLY A 260 -22.40 -3.87 6.92
N VAL A 261 -22.52 -5.11 6.45
CA VAL A 261 -22.42 -5.44 5.02
C VAL A 261 -23.53 -6.40 4.60
N SER A 262 -24.05 -6.22 3.38
CA SER A 262 -24.97 -7.19 2.76
C SER A 262 -24.76 -7.26 1.25
N ILE A 263 -25.31 -8.30 0.63
CA ILE A 263 -25.46 -8.40 -0.82
C ILE A 263 -26.94 -8.44 -1.12
N ASP A 264 -27.38 -7.60 -2.03
CA ASP A 264 -28.80 -7.39 -2.40
C ASP A 264 -29.65 -7.08 -1.15
N ASP A 265 -30.77 -7.76 -1.01
CA ASP A 265 -31.66 -7.67 0.14
C ASP A 265 -31.43 -8.80 1.16
N GLY A 266 -30.25 -9.44 1.09
CA GLY A 266 -29.84 -10.45 2.05
C GLY A 266 -29.59 -9.90 3.46
N PRO A 267 -29.38 -10.78 4.43
CA PRO A 267 -29.15 -10.38 5.82
C PRO A 267 -27.88 -9.54 5.94
N VAL A 268 -27.92 -8.56 6.85
CA VAL A 268 -26.76 -7.74 7.17
C VAL A 268 -25.82 -8.52 8.10
N THR A 269 -24.60 -8.71 7.65
CA THR A 269 -23.51 -9.25 8.47
C THR A 269 -22.74 -8.10 9.10
N THR A 270 -22.58 -8.10 10.42
CA THR A 270 -21.74 -7.12 11.11
C THR A 270 -20.31 -7.61 11.13
N VAL A 271 -19.40 -6.80 10.61
CA VAL A 271 -17.95 -6.96 10.77
C VAL A 271 -17.46 -6.00 11.85
N ASN A 272 -16.49 -6.45 12.63
CA ASN A 272 -15.92 -5.66 13.69
C ASN A 272 -14.40 -5.79 13.73
N TRP A 273 -13.75 -4.78 14.27
CA TRP A 273 -12.30 -4.81 14.52
C TRP A 273 -11.96 -3.88 15.69
N GLU A 274 -10.83 -4.15 16.29
CA GLU A 274 -10.32 -3.37 17.40
C GLU A 274 -8.81 -3.25 17.28
N LEU A 275 -8.31 -2.04 17.43
CA LEU A 275 -6.90 -1.75 17.49
C LEU A 275 -6.58 -1.21 18.88
N HIS A 276 -5.97 -2.03 19.71
CA HIS A 276 -5.50 -1.60 21.01
C HIS A 276 -4.05 -1.14 20.93
N PRO A 277 -3.76 0.15 21.20
CA PRO A 277 -2.40 0.53 21.55
C PRO A 277 -2.08 -0.14 22.88
N THR A 278 -1.35 -1.24 22.85
CA THR A 278 -1.01 -2.00 24.05
C THR A 278 0.04 -1.24 24.85
N GLY A 279 -0.36 -0.67 25.95
CA GLY A 279 0.55 -0.02 26.89
C GLY A 279 1.55 -0.98 27.51
N GLY A 280 2.62 -1.32 26.75
CA GLY A 280 3.82 -1.94 27.28
C GLY A 280 3.91 -3.47 27.25
N ALA A 281 2.91 -4.22 26.85
CA ALA A 281 3.01 -5.68 26.70
C ALA A 281 3.57 -6.05 25.32
N GLN A 282 4.89 -6.19 25.22
CA GLN A 282 5.57 -6.52 23.97
C GLN A 282 5.26 -7.94 23.48
N ASN A 283 5.15 -8.12 22.15
CA ASN A 283 4.94 -9.39 21.45
C ASN A 283 3.57 -10.06 21.62
N THR A 284 2.55 -9.38 22.12
CA THR A 284 1.19 -9.90 22.12
C THR A 284 0.59 -9.92 20.70
N PRO A 285 -0.40 -10.79 20.40
CA PRO A 285 -1.11 -10.74 19.12
C PRO A 285 -1.76 -9.37 18.83
N ALA A 286 -2.29 -8.70 19.85
CA ALA A 286 -2.90 -7.37 19.73
C ALA A 286 -1.87 -6.30 19.37
N GLU A 287 -0.69 -6.32 19.99
CA GLU A 287 0.40 -5.42 19.64
C GLU A 287 0.88 -5.63 18.20
N LYS A 288 1.06 -6.89 17.79
CA LYS A 288 1.45 -7.22 16.42
C LYS A 288 0.40 -6.76 15.40
N ALA A 289 -0.89 -6.94 15.70
CA ALA A 289 -1.98 -6.45 14.86
C ALA A 289 -1.96 -4.92 14.75
N TRP A 290 -1.79 -4.22 15.88
CA TRP A 290 -1.68 -2.77 15.91
C TRP A 290 -0.45 -2.27 15.14
N ALA A 291 0.71 -2.84 15.40
CA ALA A 291 1.97 -2.48 14.70
C ALA A 291 1.85 -2.71 13.19
N THR A 292 1.23 -3.82 12.78
CA THR A 292 0.97 -4.12 11.37
C THR A 292 0.03 -3.10 10.75
N ALA A 293 -1.09 -2.79 11.41
CA ALA A 293 -2.06 -1.82 10.91
C ALA A 293 -1.45 -0.42 10.76
N VAL A 294 -0.62 0.02 11.71
CA VAL A 294 0.07 1.31 11.66
C VAL A 294 1.14 1.32 10.59
N ARG A 295 1.96 0.26 10.50
CA ARG A 295 2.98 0.12 9.46
C ARG A 295 2.37 0.14 8.07
N ASP A 296 1.31 -0.62 7.86
CA ASP A 296 0.68 -0.80 6.56
C ASP A 296 -0.35 0.29 6.26
N ASN A 297 -0.66 1.15 7.23
CA ASN A 297 -1.72 2.16 7.14
C ASN A 297 -3.05 1.55 6.71
N ALA A 298 -3.36 0.36 7.21
CA ALA A 298 -4.59 -0.36 6.89
C ALA A 298 -4.95 -1.43 7.91
N VAL A 299 -6.24 -1.67 8.01
CA VAL A 299 -6.85 -2.85 8.64
C VAL A 299 -7.59 -3.62 7.55
N PHE A 300 -7.44 -4.93 7.55
CA PHE A 300 -8.23 -5.82 6.70
C PHE A 300 -9.21 -6.63 7.55
N VAL A 301 -10.49 -6.55 7.19
CA VAL A 301 -11.55 -7.38 7.78
C VAL A 301 -12.34 -8.07 6.69
N SER A 302 -13.01 -9.17 7.00
CA SER A 302 -13.82 -9.88 6.01
C SER A 302 -15.09 -10.48 6.60
N ALA A 303 -16.09 -10.65 5.74
CA ALA A 303 -17.35 -11.30 6.03
C ALA A 303 -17.62 -12.44 5.02
N GLN A 304 -18.16 -13.55 5.51
CA GLN A 304 -18.70 -14.60 4.66
C GLN A 304 -20.10 -14.21 4.19
N MET A 305 -20.30 -14.12 2.88
CA MET A 305 -21.55 -13.60 2.28
C MET A 305 -22.48 -14.72 1.78
N GLY A 306 -22.12 -16.00 2.03
CA GLY A 306 -22.85 -17.13 1.48
C GLY A 306 -22.60 -17.30 -0.03
N ALA A 307 -23.46 -18.06 -0.69
CA ALA A 307 -23.36 -18.32 -2.13
C ALA A 307 -23.93 -17.14 -2.91
N VAL A 308 -23.14 -16.60 -3.86
CA VAL A 308 -23.53 -15.53 -4.76
C VAL A 308 -23.69 -16.11 -6.18
N ALA A 309 -24.82 -15.83 -6.83
CA ALA A 309 -25.09 -16.27 -8.18
C ALA A 309 -24.33 -15.48 -9.23
N LYS A 310 -24.27 -15.98 -10.46
CA LYS A 310 -23.81 -15.19 -11.61
C LYS A 310 -24.87 -14.15 -11.96
N GLY A 311 -24.47 -12.91 -12.16
CA GLY A 311 -25.39 -11.85 -12.54
C GLY A 311 -25.07 -10.51 -11.89
N ARG A 312 -26.06 -9.61 -11.92
CA ARG A 312 -25.98 -8.30 -11.26
C ARG A 312 -26.33 -8.43 -9.79
N HIS A 313 -25.54 -7.77 -8.95
CA HIS A 313 -25.71 -7.71 -7.51
C HIS A 313 -25.42 -6.31 -7.01
N THR A 314 -25.92 -5.98 -5.81
CA THR A 314 -25.58 -4.75 -5.12
C THR A 314 -24.93 -5.08 -3.78
N ILE A 315 -23.68 -4.70 -3.61
CA ILE A 315 -22.99 -4.75 -2.31
C ILE A 315 -23.39 -3.50 -1.55
N LYS A 316 -23.85 -3.66 -0.30
CA LYS A 316 -24.25 -2.56 0.57
C LYS A 316 -23.34 -2.51 1.79
N VAL A 317 -22.87 -1.32 2.15
CA VAL A 317 -22.06 -1.07 3.33
C VAL A 317 -22.77 -0.06 4.20
N PHE A 318 -23.13 -0.45 5.42
CA PHE A 318 -23.90 0.35 6.38
C PHE A 318 -22.96 0.90 7.45
N ARG A 319 -23.05 2.20 7.69
CA ARG A 319 -22.45 2.77 8.89
C ARG A 319 -23.15 2.20 10.11
N ILE A 320 -22.37 1.69 11.06
CA ILE A 320 -22.83 1.38 12.42
C ILE A 320 -22.15 2.34 13.39
N ASP A 321 -20.86 2.23 13.55
CA ASP A 321 -20.10 3.13 14.41
C ASP A 321 -19.49 4.30 13.63
N ASP A 322 -19.07 5.31 14.37
CA ASP A 322 -18.37 6.45 13.82
C ASP A 322 -16.89 6.16 13.59
N ASN A 323 -16.17 7.12 13.02
CA ASN A 323 -14.73 7.06 12.81
C ASN A 323 -14.25 5.89 11.94
N ILE A 324 -15.07 5.45 10.98
CA ILE A 324 -14.72 4.39 10.03
C ILE A 324 -14.34 5.01 8.70
N VAL A 325 -13.17 4.60 8.18
CA VAL A 325 -12.63 5.03 6.90
C VAL A 325 -12.50 3.83 5.99
N LEU A 326 -13.39 3.74 4.99
CA LEU A 326 -13.43 2.64 4.03
C LEU A 326 -12.57 2.99 2.80
N GLU A 327 -11.59 2.15 2.47
CA GLU A 327 -10.66 2.37 1.35
C GLU A 327 -10.99 1.52 0.12
N LYS A 328 -11.29 0.23 0.34
CA LYS A 328 -11.49 -0.73 -0.76
C LYS A 328 -12.38 -1.89 -0.32
N LEU A 329 -13.12 -2.44 -1.28
CA LEU A 329 -13.89 -3.67 -1.13
C LEU A 329 -13.38 -4.72 -2.11
N VAL A 330 -13.35 -5.98 -1.67
CA VAL A 330 -12.99 -7.11 -2.52
C VAL A 330 -14.01 -8.23 -2.30
N LEU A 331 -14.91 -8.43 -3.26
CA LEU A 331 -15.79 -9.60 -3.29
C LEU A 331 -15.09 -10.71 -4.04
N SER A 332 -14.90 -11.87 -3.43
CA SER A 332 -14.25 -12.99 -4.09
C SER A 332 -14.94 -14.31 -3.83
N THR A 333 -15.03 -15.14 -4.89
CA THR A 333 -15.48 -16.53 -4.85
C THR A 333 -14.31 -17.53 -4.97
N VAL A 334 -13.09 -17.03 -5.02
CA VAL A 334 -11.84 -17.76 -5.13
C VAL A 334 -10.80 -17.17 -4.15
N PRO A 335 -9.74 -17.89 -3.80
CA PRO A 335 -8.66 -17.32 -2.99
C PRO A 335 -8.07 -16.08 -3.64
N VAL A 336 -7.89 -15.02 -2.86
CA VAL A 336 -7.27 -13.77 -3.31
C VAL A 336 -5.77 -13.86 -3.01
N PRO A 337 -4.89 -13.64 -4.00
CA PRO A 337 -3.45 -13.58 -3.76
C PRO A 337 -3.09 -12.51 -2.73
N ALA A 338 -2.11 -12.80 -1.88
CA ALA A 338 -1.60 -11.80 -0.94
C ALA A 338 -1.08 -10.57 -1.67
N SER A 339 -1.52 -9.40 -1.24
CA SER A 339 -1.15 -8.11 -1.82
C SER A 339 -1.32 -7.03 -0.77
N TYR A 340 -0.38 -6.10 -0.72
CA TYR A 340 -0.45 -4.93 0.18
C TYR A 340 -1.56 -3.95 -0.24
N LEU A 341 -1.68 -3.71 -1.55
CA LEU A 341 -2.67 -2.76 -2.10
C LEU A 341 -4.04 -3.40 -2.33
N GLY A 342 -4.14 -4.72 -2.19
CA GLY A 342 -5.26 -5.50 -2.65
C GLY A 342 -5.28 -5.65 -4.19
N PRO A 343 -6.22 -6.45 -4.73
CA PRO A 343 -6.36 -6.64 -6.17
C PRO A 343 -6.59 -5.31 -6.89
N ALA A 344 -6.11 -5.23 -8.13
CA ALA A 344 -6.38 -4.07 -8.98
C ALA A 344 -7.90 -3.86 -9.18
N PRO A 345 -8.36 -2.60 -9.25
CA PRO A 345 -9.78 -2.32 -9.42
C PRO A 345 -10.37 -3.00 -10.65
N THR A 346 -11.51 -3.65 -10.48
CA THR A 346 -12.31 -4.23 -11.56
C THR A 346 -12.93 -3.10 -12.39
N ARG A 347 -12.76 -3.15 -13.70
CA ARG A 347 -13.30 -2.17 -14.64
C ARG A 347 -14.71 -2.58 -15.10
#